data_58b29edbd495edd790d6cefe1a74354e
#
_entry.id   58b29edbd495edd790d6cefe1a74354e
#
_cell.length_a   1.000
_cell.length_b   1.000
_cell.length_c   1.000
_cell.angle_alpha   90.00
_cell.angle_beta   90.00
_cell.angle_gamma   90.00
#
_symmetry.space_group_name_H-M   'P 1'
#
loop_
_entity.id
_entity.type
_entity.pdbx_description
1 polymer ?
#
loop_
_entity_poly.entity_id
_entity_poly.type
_entity_poly.pdbx_seq_one_letter_code
_entity_poly.pdbx_strand_id
1 'polypeptide(L)'
;NIDVAKYGHSRLMLPDGRKYVDVNVEKYCIIHHYEKEAFAGIYPRRVGVVSSVRQKEVKDKDGKSFTIYYFKDKDLPFNPNDYEIGGLVKRVSFQEGSELAGLGTDTDHYFEVNFDSRTKEFEIITIWPYNDGTQLPGGTLIPKIGDKYILWNLRMPDEYYGLAETELRKAVDKYNEQHALDVSRYKAPTDHVWIEDNHVELFIGRRVRLESAEYFPKTGFRKSRITRISRQVNLPSQVDIEISDALSTGAMAKVDDSIREVRNYTGALVGALNVPDLIQSGGANSSNA
;
A
#
# COMPACT_ATOMS: atom_id res chain seq x y z
N ASN A 1 -2.83 11.49 7.68
CA ASN A 1 -4.07 12.25 7.46
C ASN A 1 -3.80 13.44 6.55
N ILE A 2 -4.60 13.57 5.50
CA ILE A 2 -4.49 14.69 4.55
C ILE A 2 -5.34 15.85 5.08
N ASP A 3 -4.76 17.03 5.17
CA ASP A 3 -5.50 18.24 5.57
C ASP A 3 -6.44 18.68 4.45
N VAL A 4 -7.72 18.30 4.57
CA VAL A 4 -8.76 18.62 3.59
C VAL A 4 -8.97 20.12 3.46
N ALA A 5 -8.87 20.87 4.55
CA ALA A 5 -9.09 22.32 4.54
C ALA A 5 -7.98 23.04 3.73
N LYS A 6 -6.75 22.59 3.86
CA LYS A 6 -5.59 23.14 3.16
C LYS A 6 -5.48 22.62 1.73
N TYR A 7 -5.71 21.32 1.55
CA TYR A 7 -5.52 20.63 0.27
C TYR A 7 -6.74 20.71 -0.65
N GLY A 8 -7.89 21.09 -0.11
CA GLY A 8 -9.15 21.17 -0.82
C GLY A 8 -9.81 19.82 -1.13
N HIS A 9 -9.19 18.70 -0.78
CA HIS A 9 -9.71 17.34 -0.97
C HIS A 9 -8.96 16.33 -0.09
N SER A 10 -9.56 15.14 0.08
CA SER A 10 -9.02 14.06 0.94
C SER A 10 -7.98 13.16 0.23
N ARG A 11 -7.49 13.53 -0.94
CA ARG A 11 -6.56 12.72 -1.73
C ARG A 11 -5.23 13.45 -1.92
N LEU A 12 -4.14 12.71 -1.85
CA LEU A 12 -2.84 13.23 -2.22
C LEU A 12 -2.79 13.46 -3.73
N MET A 13 -2.15 14.55 -4.14
CA MET A 13 -1.97 14.93 -5.53
C MET A 13 -0.55 14.60 -6.00
N LEU A 14 -0.34 14.60 -7.30
CA LEU A 14 1.01 14.62 -7.87
C LEU A 14 1.67 15.98 -7.62
N PRO A 15 3.00 16.08 -7.66
CA PRO A 15 3.72 17.35 -7.42
C PRO A 15 3.32 18.51 -8.33
N ASP A 16 2.81 18.19 -9.52
CA ASP A 16 2.28 19.15 -10.49
C ASP A 16 0.80 19.51 -10.28
N GLY A 17 0.19 19.03 -9.20
CA GLY A 17 -1.20 19.26 -8.85
C GLY A 17 -2.20 18.43 -9.66
N ARG A 18 -1.77 17.52 -10.52
CA ARG A 18 -2.66 16.63 -11.28
C ARG A 18 -3.09 15.42 -10.49
N LYS A 19 -4.22 14.85 -10.87
CA LYS A 19 -4.82 13.61 -10.31
C LYS A 19 -4.61 12.40 -11.20
N TYR A 20 -3.99 12.57 -12.34
CA TYR A 20 -3.82 11.53 -13.36
C TYR A 20 -2.49 11.70 -14.10
N VAL A 21 -2.07 10.63 -14.73
CA VAL A 21 -0.91 10.59 -15.62
C VAL A 21 -1.36 9.98 -16.95
N ASP A 22 -0.99 10.62 -18.04
CA ASP A 22 -1.25 10.11 -19.38
C ASP A 22 -0.10 9.20 -19.81
N VAL A 23 -0.43 7.94 -20.12
CA VAL A 23 0.55 6.95 -20.56
C VAL A 23 0.05 6.26 -21.82
N ASN A 24 0.87 6.27 -22.87
CA ASN A 24 0.57 5.59 -24.14
C ASN A 24 -0.78 5.98 -24.79
N VAL A 25 -1.33 7.17 -24.51
CA VAL A 25 -2.61 7.65 -25.05
C VAL A 25 -2.61 7.66 -26.59
N GLU A 26 -1.47 8.01 -27.19
CA GLU A 26 -1.35 7.99 -28.64
C GLU A 26 -1.45 6.58 -29.26
N LYS A 27 -1.07 5.57 -28.48
CA LYS A 27 -1.03 4.17 -28.92
C LYS A 27 -2.38 3.46 -28.71
N TYR A 28 -3.03 3.73 -27.57
CA TYR A 28 -4.22 3.00 -27.12
C TYR A 28 -5.48 3.86 -27.02
N CYS A 29 -5.42 5.13 -27.44
CA CYS A 29 -6.47 6.12 -27.20
C CYS A 29 -6.67 6.36 -25.69
N ILE A 30 -7.76 7.05 -25.32
CA ILE A 30 -8.05 7.39 -23.94
C ILE A 30 -8.77 6.21 -23.29
N ILE A 31 -8.07 5.50 -22.42
CA ILE A 31 -8.62 4.45 -21.56
C ILE A 31 -8.44 4.93 -20.13
N HIS A 32 -9.55 5.15 -19.41
CA HIS A 32 -9.49 5.54 -18.02
C HIS A 32 -9.23 4.30 -17.16
N HIS A 33 -8.12 4.34 -16.43
CA HIS A 33 -7.81 3.38 -15.38
C HIS A 33 -7.77 4.11 -14.04
N TYR A 34 -8.40 3.54 -13.04
CA TYR A 34 -8.44 4.09 -11.69
C TYR A 34 -7.79 3.11 -10.73
N GLU A 35 -6.70 3.55 -10.11
CA GLU A 35 -5.99 2.77 -9.13
C GLU A 35 -5.99 3.51 -7.78
N LYS A 36 -6.36 2.81 -6.73
CA LYS A 36 -6.43 3.35 -5.37
C LYS A 36 -5.54 2.56 -4.41
N GLU A 37 -5.57 1.24 -4.53
CA GLU A 37 -5.02 0.33 -3.54
C GLU A 37 -3.49 0.31 -3.57
N ALA A 38 -2.89 0.33 -4.75
CA ALA A 38 -1.43 0.36 -4.92
C ALA A 38 -0.76 1.60 -4.29
N PHE A 39 -1.53 2.69 -4.07
CA PHE A 39 -1.01 3.95 -3.54
C PHE A 39 -1.56 4.31 -2.16
N ALA A 40 -2.38 3.45 -1.56
CA ALA A 40 -3.05 3.72 -0.30
C ALA A 40 -2.08 3.90 0.88
N GLY A 41 -0.91 3.28 0.81
CA GLY A 41 0.16 3.43 1.83
C GLY A 41 0.97 4.71 1.74
N ILE A 42 0.70 5.58 0.74
CA ILE A 42 1.45 6.83 0.53
C ILE A 42 0.66 8.00 1.13
N TYR A 43 1.19 8.59 2.17
CA TYR A 43 0.58 9.72 2.88
C TYR A 43 1.67 10.57 3.55
N PRO A 44 1.38 11.85 3.87
CA PRO A 44 2.30 12.68 4.62
C PRO A 44 2.60 12.07 5.98
N ARG A 45 3.84 11.67 6.21
CA ARG A 45 4.31 11.03 7.45
C ARG A 45 5.74 11.38 7.75
N ARG A 46 6.10 11.25 9.02
CA ARG A 46 7.48 11.25 9.48
C ARG A 46 7.72 9.96 10.27
N VAL A 47 8.80 9.29 9.94
CA VAL A 47 9.31 8.20 10.77
C VAL A 47 10.24 8.83 11.81
N GLY A 48 9.78 8.86 13.07
CA GLY A 48 10.57 9.32 14.20
C GLY A 48 11.42 8.20 14.80
N VAL A 49 12.38 8.56 15.65
CA VAL A 49 13.22 7.61 16.37
C VAL A 49 13.23 7.97 17.86
N VAL A 50 12.93 6.99 18.69
CA VAL A 50 12.97 7.13 20.15
C VAL A 50 14.40 7.39 20.60
N SER A 51 14.64 8.55 21.18
CA SER A 51 15.97 8.96 21.68
C SER A 51 16.16 8.70 23.18
N SER A 52 15.07 8.71 23.95
CA SER A 52 15.09 8.36 25.36
C SER A 52 13.74 7.81 25.81
N VAL A 53 13.77 6.98 26.84
CA VAL A 53 12.57 6.38 27.47
C VAL A 53 12.64 6.63 28.97
N ARG A 54 11.50 6.93 29.55
CA ARG A 54 11.31 7.09 31.01
C ARG A 54 10.02 6.36 31.41
N GLN A 55 10.00 5.85 32.61
CA GLN A 55 8.83 5.22 33.18
C GLN A 55 8.45 5.83 34.54
N LYS A 56 7.18 5.74 34.89
CA LYS A 56 6.64 6.22 36.15
C LYS A 56 5.60 5.24 36.66
N GLU A 57 5.81 4.75 37.88
CA GLU A 57 4.82 3.91 38.56
C GLU A 57 3.72 4.80 39.14
N VAL A 58 2.48 4.40 38.94
CA VAL A 58 1.27 5.06 39.46
C VAL A 58 0.33 4.01 40.04
N LYS A 59 -0.61 4.45 40.89
CA LYS A 59 -1.66 3.58 41.44
C LYS A 59 -3.01 3.97 40.87
N ASP A 60 -3.82 2.98 40.59
CA ASP A 60 -5.21 3.19 40.22
C ASP A 60 -6.09 3.51 41.46
N LYS A 61 -7.39 3.66 41.24
CA LYS A 61 -8.36 3.96 42.29
C LYS A 61 -8.48 2.82 43.34
N ASP A 62 -8.16 1.61 42.94
CA ASP A 62 -8.20 0.40 43.77
C ASP A 62 -6.87 0.11 44.44
N GLY A 63 -5.89 0.99 44.27
CA GLY A 63 -4.55 0.86 44.88
C GLY A 63 -3.61 -0.07 44.12
N LYS A 64 -3.99 -0.62 42.98
CA LYS A 64 -3.15 -1.43 42.13
C LYS A 64 -2.15 -0.58 41.36
N SER A 65 -0.89 -0.98 41.37
CA SER A 65 0.18 -0.29 40.66
C SER A 65 0.18 -0.65 39.18
N PHE A 66 0.42 0.35 38.33
CA PHE A 66 0.73 0.18 36.93
C PHE A 66 1.77 1.21 36.49
N THR A 67 2.42 1.00 35.34
CA THR A 67 3.52 1.84 34.88
C THR A 67 3.13 2.63 33.64
N ILE A 68 3.38 3.93 33.66
CA ILE A 68 3.23 4.81 32.51
C ILE A 68 4.59 4.95 31.84
N TYR A 69 4.64 4.80 30.52
CA TYR A 69 5.84 4.94 29.72
C TYR A 69 5.84 6.27 28.97
N TYR A 70 6.99 6.89 28.97
CA TYR A 70 7.27 8.16 28.27
C TYR A 70 8.44 7.97 27.34
N PHE A 71 8.39 8.60 26.18
CA PHE A 71 9.54 8.63 25.26
C PHE A 71 9.75 10.01 24.67
N LYS A 72 10.98 10.28 24.21
CA LYS A 72 11.36 11.49 23.48
C LYS A 72 11.92 11.14 22.13
N ASP A 73 11.74 12.06 21.20
CA ASP A 73 12.48 12.13 19.94
C ASP A 73 13.21 13.48 19.90
N LYS A 74 14.54 13.45 20.01
CA LYS A 74 15.36 14.65 20.01
C LYS A 74 15.32 15.41 18.67
N ASP A 75 15.03 14.69 17.59
CA ASP A 75 15.05 15.19 16.22
C ASP A 75 13.64 15.56 15.72
N LEU A 76 12.64 15.62 16.59
CA LEU A 76 11.29 16.04 16.24
C LEU A 76 11.28 17.55 15.96
N PRO A 77 11.05 17.97 14.68
CA PRO A 77 11.24 19.37 14.28
C PRO A 77 10.03 20.28 14.56
N PHE A 78 8.91 19.71 14.98
CA PHE A 78 7.66 20.45 15.21
C PHE A 78 7.00 20.05 16.55
N ASN A 79 6.08 20.90 17.02
CA ASN A 79 5.28 20.60 18.18
C ASN A 79 3.98 19.90 17.75
N PRO A 80 3.75 18.62 18.11
CA PRO A 80 2.56 17.88 17.73
C PRO A 80 1.24 18.52 18.17
N ASN A 81 1.25 19.33 19.23
CA ASN A 81 0.02 19.99 19.72
C ASN A 81 -0.45 21.10 18.77
N ASP A 82 0.42 21.67 17.94
CA ASP A 82 0.07 22.72 16.98
C ASP A 82 -0.62 22.14 15.73
N TYR A 83 -0.60 20.82 15.58
CA TYR A 83 -1.10 20.08 14.41
C TYR A 83 -2.23 19.12 14.75
N GLU A 84 -2.92 19.34 15.86
CA GLU A 84 -4.04 18.50 16.27
C GLU A 84 -5.22 18.63 15.32
N ILE A 85 -5.91 17.51 15.11
CA ILE A 85 -7.17 17.46 14.39
C ILE A 85 -8.28 17.42 15.46
N GLY A 86 -9.15 18.42 15.45
CA GLY A 86 -10.24 18.51 16.43
C GLY A 86 -11.06 17.23 16.51
N GLY A 87 -11.27 16.75 17.74
CA GLY A 87 -12.02 15.53 18.03
C GLY A 87 -11.22 14.23 17.90
N LEU A 88 -9.95 14.28 17.49
CA LEU A 88 -9.09 13.07 17.40
C LEU A 88 -7.98 13.12 18.45
N VAL A 89 -7.75 11.99 19.10
CA VAL A 89 -6.61 11.79 20.00
C VAL A 89 -5.38 11.42 19.19
N LYS A 90 -4.23 12.06 19.52
CA LYS A 90 -2.95 11.70 18.92
C LYS A 90 -2.61 10.25 19.19
N ARG A 91 -2.09 9.56 18.20
CA ARG A 91 -1.69 8.16 18.29
C ARG A 91 -0.30 7.95 17.75
N VAL A 92 0.34 6.90 18.22
CA VAL A 92 1.63 6.42 17.74
C VAL A 92 1.54 4.95 17.37
N SER A 93 2.15 4.58 16.24
CA SER A 93 2.44 3.19 15.91
C SER A 93 3.95 2.99 15.85
N PHE A 94 4.43 1.94 16.48
CA PHE A 94 5.83 1.54 16.39
C PHE A 94 6.03 0.69 15.14
N GLN A 95 7.16 0.88 14.49
CA GLN A 95 7.47 0.25 13.21
C GLN A 95 8.23 -1.07 13.41
N GLU A 96 8.35 -1.84 12.32
CA GLU A 96 9.09 -3.10 12.31
C GLU A 96 10.48 -2.96 12.97
N GLY A 97 10.83 -3.91 13.81
CA GLY A 97 12.04 -3.91 14.64
C GLY A 97 11.81 -3.48 16.10
N SER A 98 10.66 -2.87 16.42
CA SER A 98 10.22 -2.64 17.79
C SER A 98 9.39 -3.80 18.30
N GLU A 99 9.53 -4.15 19.58
CA GLU A 99 8.67 -5.18 20.23
C GLU A 99 7.22 -4.71 20.38
N LEU A 100 6.96 -3.40 20.23
CA LEU A 100 5.62 -2.83 20.21
C LEU A 100 4.97 -2.84 18.82
N ALA A 101 5.69 -3.22 17.78
CA ALA A 101 5.16 -3.35 16.44
C ALA A 101 4.37 -4.66 16.31
N GLY A 102 3.13 -4.57 15.85
CA GLY A 102 2.37 -5.75 15.43
C GLY A 102 2.10 -6.81 16.52
N LEU A 103 1.82 -6.42 17.73
CA LEU A 103 1.56 -7.25 18.93
C LEU A 103 0.91 -8.63 18.69
N GLY A 104 1.59 -9.52 17.95
CA GLY A 104 1.15 -10.89 17.67
C GLY A 104 0.01 -11.03 16.66
N THR A 105 -0.40 -9.95 16.02
CA THR A 105 -1.31 -9.91 14.89
C THR A 105 -0.64 -9.22 13.72
N ASP A 106 -1.03 -9.51 12.49
CA ASP A 106 -0.52 -8.85 11.28
C ASP A 106 -0.97 -7.37 11.16
N THR A 107 -1.59 -6.84 12.19
CA THR A 107 -2.11 -5.47 12.24
C THR A 107 -1.26 -4.59 13.15
N ASP A 108 -0.97 -3.37 12.69
CA ASP A 108 -0.32 -2.38 13.51
C ASP A 108 -1.14 -2.07 14.75
N HIS A 109 -0.47 -1.97 15.90
CA HIS A 109 -1.09 -1.51 17.12
C HIS A 109 -0.86 -0.01 17.30
N TYR A 110 -1.94 0.72 17.65
CA TYR A 110 -1.91 2.16 17.85
C TYR A 110 -2.08 2.48 19.32
N PHE A 111 -1.09 3.16 19.89
CA PHE A 111 -1.18 3.70 21.24
C PHE A 111 -1.65 5.15 21.20
N GLU A 112 -2.60 5.52 22.05
CA GLU A 112 -2.92 6.91 22.30
C GLU A 112 -1.77 7.59 23.04
N VAL A 113 -1.48 8.84 22.70
CA VAL A 113 -0.38 9.57 23.31
C VAL A 113 -0.77 11.01 23.63
N ASN A 114 -0.26 11.49 24.75
CA ASN A 114 -0.20 12.91 25.09
C ASN A 114 1.21 13.44 24.78
N PHE A 115 1.30 14.70 24.39
CA PHE A 115 2.59 15.35 24.18
C PHE A 115 2.70 16.58 25.07
N ASP A 116 3.73 16.59 25.92
CA ASP A 116 4.09 17.77 26.73
C ASP A 116 5.10 18.62 25.97
N SER A 117 4.66 19.77 25.49
CA SER A 117 5.49 20.71 24.71
C SER A 117 6.67 21.28 25.53
N ARG A 118 6.58 21.33 26.85
CA ARG A 118 7.62 21.87 27.74
C ARG A 118 8.76 20.89 27.92
N THR A 119 8.44 19.63 28.17
CA THR A 119 9.43 18.55 28.36
C THR A 119 9.80 17.87 27.06
N LYS A 120 9.01 18.09 25.99
CA LYS A 120 9.11 17.41 24.69
C LYS A 120 9.03 15.89 24.83
N GLU A 121 8.15 15.43 25.70
CA GLU A 121 7.90 14.00 25.96
C GLU A 121 6.52 13.59 25.43
N PHE A 122 6.50 12.40 24.86
CA PHE A 122 5.27 11.67 24.61
C PHE A 122 4.98 10.77 25.82
N GLU A 123 3.80 10.88 26.37
CA GLU A 123 3.24 9.95 27.34
C GLU A 123 2.37 8.94 26.59
N ILE A 124 2.70 7.66 26.71
CA ILE A 124 1.86 6.59 26.16
C ILE A 124 0.73 6.34 27.14
N ILE A 125 -0.51 6.49 26.69
CA ILE A 125 -1.69 6.20 27.50
C ILE A 125 -1.76 4.68 27.70
N THR A 126 -1.53 4.25 28.93
CA THR A 126 -1.49 2.84 29.31
C THR A 126 -2.89 2.25 29.27
N ILE A 127 -3.04 1.12 28.58
CA ILE A 127 -4.26 0.30 28.64
C ILE A 127 -4.21 -0.53 29.93
N TRP A 128 -5.11 -0.24 30.87
CA TRP A 128 -5.16 -0.88 32.18
C TRP A 128 -6.61 -1.04 32.68
N PRO A 129 -7.04 -2.22 33.11
CA PRO A 129 -6.34 -3.51 32.89
C PRO A 129 -6.38 -3.95 31.43
N TYR A 130 -5.32 -4.61 30.98
CA TYR A 130 -5.24 -5.29 29.69
C TYR A 130 -5.12 -6.79 30.01
N ASN A 131 -5.87 -7.64 29.37
CA ASN A 131 -5.89 -9.11 29.61
C ASN A 131 -5.45 -9.56 31.02
N ASP A 132 -6.32 -10.17 31.80
CA ASP A 132 -6.06 -10.77 33.12
C ASP A 132 -5.27 -9.91 34.13
N GLY A 133 -5.44 -8.59 34.05
CA GLY A 133 -4.79 -7.66 34.97
C GLY A 133 -3.37 -7.26 34.61
N THR A 134 -2.92 -7.55 33.40
CA THR A 134 -1.69 -6.99 32.83
C THR A 134 -1.91 -5.57 32.31
N GLN A 135 -0.86 -4.91 31.88
CA GLN A 135 -0.90 -3.60 31.24
C GLN A 135 -0.29 -3.63 29.84
N LEU A 136 -0.70 -2.68 29.00
CA LEU A 136 -0.09 -2.45 27.71
C LEU A 136 0.17 -0.94 27.51
N PRO A 137 1.43 -0.48 27.24
CA PRO A 137 2.68 -1.24 27.21
C PRO A 137 3.03 -1.84 28.57
N GLY A 138 3.78 -2.96 28.57
CA GLY A 138 4.19 -3.62 29.81
C GLY A 138 5.02 -4.88 29.56
N GLY A 139 5.66 -5.39 30.61
CA GLY A 139 6.53 -6.55 30.51
C GLY A 139 7.68 -6.35 29.53
N THR A 140 7.76 -7.17 28.49
CA THR A 140 8.73 -7.03 27.39
C THR A 140 8.26 -6.06 26.31
N LEU A 141 6.96 -5.79 26.24
CA LEU A 141 6.33 -4.92 25.25
C LEU A 141 6.39 -3.46 25.71
N ILE A 142 7.56 -2.88 25.68
CA ILE A 142 7.85 -1.52 26.12
C ILE A 142 8.61 -0.76 25.05
N PRO A 143 8.49 0.58 24.97
CA PRO A 143 9.27 1.38 24.04
C PRO A 143 10.75 1.31 24.41
N LYS A 144 11.62 1.23 23.39
CA LYS A 144 13.08 1.19 23.55
C LYS A 144 13.74 2.31 22.77
N ILE A 145 14.92 2.71 23.22
CA ILE A 145 15.76 3.67 22.48
C ILE A 145 16.12 3.05 21.13
N GLY A 146 15.94 3.82 20.05
CA GLY A 146 16.15 3.36 18.69
C GLY A 146 14.89 2.86 17.98
N ASP A 147 13.79 2.63 18.71
CA ASP A 147 12.53 2.27 18.10
C ASP A 147 12.07 3.35 17.13
N LYS A 148 11.61 2.91 15.97
CA LYS A 148 11.00 3.78 14.96
C LYS A 148 9.51 3.88 15.20
N TYR A 149 8.95 5.05 15.01
CA TYR A 149 7.53 5.30 15.21
C TYR A 149 6.95 6.26 14.16
N ILE A 150 5.64 6.19 13.97
CA ILE A 150 4.86 7.12 13.16
C ILE A 150 3.74 7.71 14.01
N LEU A 151 3.52 9.03 13.87
CA LEU A 151 2.42 9.74 14.52
C LEU A 151 1.18 9.71 13.63
N TRP A 152 0.03 9.51 14.26
CA TRP A 152 -1.28 9.45 13.63
C TRP A 152 -2.25 10.46 14.24
N ASN A 153 -3.32 10.74 13.52
CA ASN A 153 -4.35 11.71 13.93
C ASN A 153 -3.82 13.14 14.10
N LEU A 154 -2.81 13.48 13.31
CA LEU A 154 -2.24 14.81 13.22
C LEU A 154 -2.29 15.31 11.78
N ARG A 155 -2.46 16.61 11.62
CA ARG A 155 -2.08 17.28 10.37
C ARG A 155 -0.56 17.25 10.32
N MET A 156 -0.01 16.93 9.18
CA MET A 156 1.45 17.02 9.06
C MET A 156 1.84 18.44 8.61
N PRO A 157 3.02 18.93 9.04
CA PRO A 157 3.59 20.14 8.43
C PRO A 157 3.72 20.04 6.92
N ASP A 158 3.68 21.20 6.25
CA ASP A 158 3.62 21.32 4.78
C ASP A 158 4.73 20.60 4.04
N GLU A 159 5.91 20.56 4.63
CA GLU A 159 7.09 19.89 4.07
C GLU A 159 6.86 18.39 3.82
N TYR A 160 6.07 17.74 4.68
CA TYR A 160 5.77 16.30 4.52
C TYR A 160 4.78 16.00 3.39
N TYR A 161 3.99 16.99 2.98
CA TYR A 161 3.14 16.85 1.79
C TYR A 161 3.99 16.77 0.53
N GLY A 162 4.96 17.65 0.35
CA GLY A 162 5.86 17.62 -0.80
C GLY A 162 6.68 16.32 -0.88
N LEU A 163 7.08 15.76 0.26
CA LEU A 163 7.76 14.46 0.31
C LEU A 163 6.83 13.32 -0.13
N ALA A 164 5.59 13.29 0.38
CA ALA A 164 4.60 12.28 0.01
C ALA A 164 4.17 12.40 -1.46
N GLU A 165 4.03 13.59 -2.00
CA GLU A 165 3.75 13.83 -3.42
C GLU A 165 4.87 13.29 -4.31
N THR A 166 6.12 13.51 -3.89
CA THR A 166 7.29 12.96 -4.60
C THR A 166 7.34 11.44 -4.53
N GLU A 167 7.00 10.85 -3.37
CA GLU A 167 6.89 9.41 -3.20
C GLU A 167 5.77 8.84 -4.10
N LEU A 168 4.61 9.50 -4.12
CA LEU A 168 3.50 9.14 -4.99
C LEU A 168 3.92 9.17 -6.46
N ARG A 169 4.62 10.21 -6.91
CA ARG A 169 5.08 10.30 -8.30
C ARG A 169 5.98 9.12 -8.67
N LYS A 170 6.96 8.79 -7.82
CA LYS A 170 7.83 7.65 -8.05
C LYS A 170 7.08 6.31 -8.08
N ALA A 171 6.09 6.15 -7.20
CA ALA A 171 5.25 4.96 -7.18
C ALA A 171 4.39 4.83 -8.44
N VAL A 172 3.80 5.94 -8.91
CA VAL A 172 3.02 5.99 -10.15
C VAL A 172 3.90 5.68 -11.36
N ASP A 173 5.09 6.25 -11.45
CA ASP A 173 6.00 5.98 -12.56
C ASP A 173 6.40 4.49 -12.58
N LYS A 174 6.73 3.90 -11.44
CA LYS A 174 7.02 2.48 -11.30
C LYS A 174 5.80 1.59 -11.66
N TYR A 175 4.62 1.96 -11.21
CA TYR A 175 3.39 1.26 -11.56
C TYR A 175 3.15 1.29 -13.06
N ASN A 176 3.33 2.43 -13.69
CA ASN A 176 3.17 2.58 -15.14
C ASN A 176 4.20 1.73 -15.92
N GLU A 177 5.45 1.68 -15.49
CA GLU A 177 6.47 0.81 -16.11
C GLU A 177 6.05 -0.67 -16.08
N GLN A 178 5.40 -1.10 -15.01
CA GLN A 178 4.98 -2.49 -14.83
C GLN A 178 3.66 -2.83 -15.56
N HIS A 179 2.72 -1.89 -15.62
CA HIS A 179 1.34 -2.14 -16.06
C HIS A 179 0.99 -1.49 -17.41
N ALA A 180 1.79 -0.55 -17.90
CA ALA A 180 1.60 0.04 -19.22
C ALA A 180 2.00 -0.89 -20.38
N LEU A 181 2.41 -2.10 -20.07
CA LEU A 181 2.60 -3.14 -21.06
C LEU A 181 1.24 -3.59 -21.60
N ASP A 182 1.17 -3.70 -22.92
CA ASP A 182 -0.04 -4.22 -23.54
C ASP A 182 -0.24 -5.69 -23.16
N VAL A 183 -1.23 -5.94 -22.32
CA VAL A 183 -1.64 -7.27 -21.90
C VAL A 183 -2.61 -7.94 -22.88
N SER A 184 -2.92 -7.28 -24.01
CA SER A 184 -3.81 -7.82 -25.02
C SER A 184 -3.28 -9.16 -25.54
N ARG A 185 -4.18 -10.13 -25.56
CA ARG A 185 -3.92 -11.46 -26.12
C ARG A 185 -4.78 -11.64 -27.33
N TYR A 186 -4.15 -11.99 -28.43
CA TYR A 186 -4.82 -12.30 -29.67
C TYR A 186 -4.79 -13.80 -29.86
N LYS A 187 -5.96 -14.40 -30.07
CA LYS A 187 -6.06 -15.82 -30.45
C LYS A 187 -6.42 -15.86 -31.91
N ALA A 188 -5.68 -16.64 -32.66
CA ALA A 188 -5.93 -16.81 -34.07
C ALA A 188 -5.80 -18.29 -34.45
N PRO A 189 -6.84 -18.86 -35.10
CA PRO A 189 -6.68 -20.09 -35.83
C PRO A 189 -5.71 -19.84 -37.00
N THR A 190 -4.93 -20.83 -37.33
CA THR A 190 -3.99 -20.71 -38.44
C THR A 190 -4.51 -21.46 -39.67
N ASP A 191 -4.17 -20.98 -40.85
CA ASP A 191 -4.36 -21.71 -42.09
C ASP A 191 -3.23 -22.74 -42.21
N HIS A 192 -3.53 -23.99 -41.91
CA HIS A 192 -2.53 -25.04 -41.88
C HIS A 192 -2.05 -25.39 -43.29
N VAL A 193 -2.89 -25.30 -44.34
CA VAL A 193 -2.54 -25.56 -45.73
C VAL A 193 -1.49 -24.53 -46.16
N TRP A 194 -1.76 -23.26 -45.90
CA TRP A 194 -0.80 -22.20 -46.25
C TRP A 194 0.52 -22.36 -45.47
N ILE A 195 0.48 -22.76 -44.21
CA ILE A 195 1.70 -22.98 -43.39
C ILE A 195 2.53 -24.12 -43.93
N GLU A 196 1.92 -25.24 -44.33
CA GLU A 196 2.62 -26.41 -44.91
C GLU A 196 3.18 -26.07 -46.27
N ASP A 197 2.43 -25.47 -47.16
CA ASP A 197 2.85 -25.10 -48.49
C ASP A 197 4.02 -24.09 -48.50
N ASN A 198 4.05 -23.19 -47.53
CA ASN A 198 5.09 -22.17 -47.41
C ASN A 198 6.20 -22.56 -46.42
N HIS A 199 6.20 -23.77 -45.89
CA HIS A 199 7.19 -24.29 -44.94
C HIS A 199 7.43 -23.35 -43.75
N VAL A 200 6.36 -22.79 -43.18
CA VAL A 200 6.44 -21.83 -42.09
C VAL A 200 6.57 -22.55 -40.74
N GLU A 201 7.71 -22.41 -40.09
CA GLU A 201 7.91 -22.94 -38.76
C GLU A 201 7.24 -22.02 -37.71
N LEU A 202 6.32 -22.57 -36.90
CA LEU A 202 5.74 -21.91 -35.77
C LEU A 202 6.42 -22.36 -34.47
N PHE A 203 6.98 -21.40 -33.74
CA PHE A 203 7.58 -21.64 -32.44
C PHE A 203 7.26 -20.49 -31.46
N ILE A 204 7.27 -20.80 -30.17
CA ILE A 204 7.05 -19.82 -29.10
C ILE A 204 8.19 -18.78 -29.14
N GLY A 205 7.82 -17.48 -29.08
CA GLY A 205 8.76 -16.37 -29.19
C GLY A 205 8.94 -15.83 -30.61
N ARG A 206 8.44 -16.54 -31.64
CA ARG A 206 8.47 -16.03 -33.02
C ARG A 206 7.69 -14.72 -33.12
N ARG A 207 8.28 -13.72 -33.75
CA ARG A 207 7.61 -12.45 -34.04
C ARG A 207 6.65 -12.61 -35.20
N VAL A 208 5.44 -12.10 -35.01
CA VAL A 208 4.39 -12.05 -36.02
C VAL A 208 3.92 -10.64 -36.20
N ARG A 209 3.42 -10.35 -37.39
CA ARG A 209 2.80 -9.07 -37.75
C ARG A 209 1.31 -9.28 -37.84
N LEU A 210 0.55 -8.63 -36.96
CA LEU A 210 -0.90 -8.61 -36.98
C LEU A 210 -1.33 -7.41 -37.80
N GLU A 211 -2.07 -7.62 -38.86
CA GLU A 211 -2.58 -6.55 -39.72
C GLU A 211 -4.08 -6.37 -39.53
N SER A 212 -4.49 -5.16 -39.24
CA SER A 212 -5.88 -4.76 -39.16
C SER A 212 -5.96 -3.26 -39.14
N ALA A 213 -6.64 -2.65 -40.11
CA ALA A 213 -6.90 -1.22 -40.11
C ALA A 213 -7.88 -0.80 -39.02
N GLU A 214 -8.77 -1.69 -38.61
CA GLU A 214 -9.76 -1.46 -37.56
C GLU A 214 -9.12 -1.41 -36.17
N TYR A 215 -8.30 -2.44 -35.84
CA TYR A 215 -7.66 -2.53 -34.51
C TYR A 215 -6.37 -1.70 -34.41
N PHE A 216 -5.76 -1.35 -35.52
CA PHE A 216 -4.52 -0.56 -35.56
C PHE A 216 -4.64 0.64 -36.51
N PRO A 217 -5.53 1.58 -36.25
CA PRO A 217 -5.88 2.64 -37.23
C PRO A 217 -4.73 3.56 -37.59
N LYS A 218 -3.73 3.72 -36.71
CA LYS A 218 -2.57 4.59 -36.99
C LYS A 218 -1.48 3.91 -37.84
N THR A 219 -1.24 2.63 -37.61
CA THR A 219 -0.13 1.89 -38.23
C THR A 219 -0.56 0.85 -39.24
N GLY A 220 -1.84 0.46 -39.21
CA GLY A 220 -2.38 -0.66 -39.98
C GLY A 220 -1.92 -2.03 -39.51
N PHE A 221 -0.94 -2.10 -38.61
CA PHE A 221 -0.37 -3.34 -38.14
C PHE A 221 0.25 -3.22 -36.75
N ARG A 222 0.45 -4.36 -36.10
CA ARG A 222 1.22 -4.52 -34.86
C ARG A 222 2.16 -5.69 -34.97
N LYS A 223 3.38 -5.52 -34.44
CA LYS A 223 4.35 -6.63 -34.27
C LYS A 223 4.23 -7.15 -32.84
N SER A 224 4.08 -8.46 -32.71
CA SER A 224 3.97 -9.13 -31.41
C SER A 224 4.63 -10.50 -31.47
N ARG A 225 4.55 -11.29 -30.41
CA ARG A 225 5.19 -12.62 -30.33
C ARG A 225 4.18 -13.71 -30.07
N ILE A 226 4.42 -14.90 -30.61
CA ILE A 226 3.68 -16.11 -30.26
C ILE A 226 4.06 -16.51 -28.82
N THR A 227 3.07 -16.56 -27.93
CA THR A 227 3.26 -16.92 -26.52
C THR A 227 2.73 -18.31 -26.21
N ARG A 228 1.84 -18.84 -27.06
CA ARG A 228 1.30 -20.18 -26.91
C ARG A 228 0.96 -20.77 -28.27
N ILE A 229 1.19 -22.08 -28.41
CA ILE A 229 0.78 -22.87 -29.56
C ILE A 229 -0.03 -24.04 -29.02
N SER A 230 -1.27 -24.20 -29.51
CA SER A 230 -2.15 -25.30 -29.18
C SER A 230 -2.42 -26.13 -30.43
N ARG A 231 -2.32 -27.45 -30.31
CA ARG A 231 -2.62 -28.41 -31.39
C ARG A 231 -3.65 -29.41 -30.91
N GLN A 232 -4.57 -29.76 -31.78
CA GLN A 232 -5.51 -30.83 -31.48
C GLN A 232 -4.85 -32.19 -31.74
N VAL A 233 -4.98 -33.12 -30.81
CA VAL A 233 -4.34 -34.44 -30.92
C VAL A 233 -4.87 -35.22 -32.14
N ASN A 234 -6.15 -35.05 -32.42
CA ASN A 234 -6.84 -35.76 -33.55
C ASN A 234 -6.58 -35.08 -34.91
N LEU A 235 -6.18 -33.81 -34.92
CA LEU A 235 -5.91 -33.03 -36.13
C LEU A 235 -4.64 -32.17 -35.90
N PRO A 236 -3.46 -32.79 -35.90
CA PRO A 236 -2.20 -32.09 -35.56
C PRO A 236 -1.81 -30.98 -36.52
N SER A 237 -2.38 -30.95 -37.73
CA SER A 237 -2.22 -29.87 -38.69
C SER A 237 -2.99 -28.59 -38.29
N GLN A 238 -4.08 -28.72 -37.54
CA GLN A 238 -4.75 -27.53 -36.98
C GLN A 238 -4.00 -26.99 -35.80
N VAL A 239 -3.52 -25.77 -35.95
CA VAL A 239 -2.72 -25.06 -34.97
C VAL A 239 -3.39 -23.75 -34.59
N ASP A 240 -3.68 -23.56 -33.31
CA ASP A 240 -4.11 -22.29 -32.76
C ASP A 240 -2.94 -21.59 -32.10
N ILE A 241 -2.78 -20.31 -32.34
CA ILE A 241 -1.72 -19.51 -31.74
C ILE A 241 -2.29 -18.43 -30.84
N GLU A 242 -1.67 -18.21 -29.69
CA GLU A 242 -1.86 -17.03 -28.88
C GLU A 242 -0.67 -16.08 -29.07
N ILE A 243 -0.99 -14.82 -29.28
CA ILE A 243 -0.02 -13.77 -29.56
C ILE A 243 -0.18 -12.70 -28.53
N SER A 244 0.93 -12.31 -27.86
CA SER A 244 0.93 -11.25 -26.85
C SER A 244 2.34 -10.66 -26.73
N ASP A 245 2.42 -9.41 -26.31
CA ASP A 245 3.69 -8.78 -25.92
C ASP A 245 3.96 -8.97 -24.41
N ALA A 246 2.94 -9.29 -23.63
CA ALA A 246 3.12 -9.60 -22.22
C ALA A 246 3.86 -10.93 -22.08
N LEU A 247 5.03 -10.89 -21.49
CA LEU A 247 5.62 -12.09 -20.89
C LEU A 247 4.62 -12.57 -19.81
N SER A 248 4.14 -13.80 -19.94
CA SER A 248 3.35 -14.37 -18.86
C SER A 248 4.26 -14.51 -17.65
N THR A 249 4.21 -13.52 -16.77
CA THR A 249 4.76 -13.67 -15.43
C THR A 249 4.11 -14.90 -14.83
N GLY A 250 4.92 -15.84 -14.40
CA GLY A 250 4.45 -17.12 -13.89
C GLY A 250 3.43 -16.93 -12.79
N ALA A 251 2.56 -17.91 -12.56
CA ALA A 251 1.48 -17.84 -11.57
C ALA A 251 1.98 -17.43 -10.17
N MET A 252 3.21 -17.80 -9.81
CA MET A 252 3.85 -17.40 -8.54
C MET A 252 4.11 -15.91 -8.44
N ALA A 253 4.60 -15.25 -9.50
CA ALA A 253 4.83 -13.81 -9.48
C ALA A 253 3.51 -13.02 -9.33
N LYS A 254 2.41 -13.53 -9.91
CA LYS A 254 1.07 -12.94 -9.72
C LYS A 254 0.54 -13.13 -8.31
N VAL A 255 0.83 -14.25 -7.67
CA VAL A 255 0.47 -14.51 -6.28
C VAL A 255 1.26 -13.61 -5.34
N ASP A 256 2.57 -13.45 -5.58
CA ASP A 256 3.41 -12.55 -4.78
C ASP A 256 3.01 -11.08 -4.92
N ASP A 257 2.64 -10.65 -6.13
CA ASP A 257 2.13 -9.30 -6.37
C ASP A 257 0.77 -9.11 -5.66
N SER A 258 -0.13 -10.10 -5.75
CA SER A 258 -1.43 -10.05 -5.06
C SER A 258 -1.29 -10.06 -3.53
N ILE A 259 -0.35 -10.83 -2.98
CA ILE A 259 -0.07 -10.84 -1.53
C ILE A 259 0.51 -9.49 -1.10
N ARG A 260 1.38 -8.91 -1.91
CA ARG A 260 1.97 -7.59 -1.64
C ARG A 260 0.91 -6.48 -1.71
N GLU A 261 0.00 -6.55 -2.67
CA GLU A 261 -1.16 -5.66 -2.79
C GLU A 261 -2.09 -5.78 -1.59
N VAL A 262 -2.41 -7.00 -1.14
CA VAL A 262 -3.23 -7.25 0.06
C VAL A 262 -2.55 -6.71 1.32
N ARG A 263 -1.24 -6.90 1.48
CA ARG A 263 -0.49 -6.32 2.62
C ARG A 263 -0.51 -4.79 2.62
N ASN A 264 -0.29 -4.18 1.45
CA ASN A 264 -0.36 -2.72 1.32
C ASN A 264 -1.78 -2.20 1.57
N TYR A 265 -2.80 -2.93 1.11
CA TYR A 265 -4.21 -2.60 1.34
C TYR A 265 -4.59 -2.70 2.81
N THR A 266 -4.16 -3.76 3.50
CA THR A 266 -4.45 -3.96 4.93
C THR A 266 -3.77 -2.88 5.77
N GLY A 267 -2.50 -2.54 5.49
CA GLY A 267 -1.79 -1.46 6.15
C GLY A 267 -2.43 -0.08 5.91
N ALA A 268 -2.97 0.14 4.71
CA ALA A 268 -3.64 1.39 4.34
C ALA A 268 -5.06 1.52 4.94
N LEU A 269 -5.82 0.42 4.99
CA LEU A 269 -7.14 0.37 5.64
C LEU A 269 -7.03 0.64 7.14
N VAL A 270 -6.06 0.03 7.80
CA VAL A 270 -5.77 0.27 9.22
C VAL A 270 -5.33 1.72 9.46
N GLY A 271 -4.61 2.34 8.51
CA GLY A 271 -4.23 3.74 8.57
C GLY A 271 -5.35 4.74 8.26
N ALA A 272 -6.37 4.34 7.50
CA ALA A 272 -7.46 5.20 7.05
C ALA A 272 -8.74 5.09 7.90
N LEU A 273 -8.92 3.99 8.61
CA LEU A 273 -10.06 3.76 9.48
C LEU A 273 -9.70 4.09 10.94
N ASN A 274 -10.61 4.76 11.65
CA ASN A 274 -10.52 4.90 13.09
C ASN A 274 -10.61 3.50 13.73
N VAL A 275 -9.50 2.98 14.16
CA VAL A 275 -9.37 1.63 14.74
C VAL A 275 -10.33 1.37 15.92
N PRO A 276 -10.77 2.38 16.76
CA PRO A 276 -11.78 2.15 17.79
C PRO A 276 -13.12 1.66 17.26
N ASP A 277 -13.54 2.15 16.10
CA ASP A 277 -14.84 1.76 15.54
C ASP A 277 -14.87 0.32 15.03
N LEU A 278 -13.72 -0.18 14.58
CA LEU A 278 -13.57 -1.59 14.17
C LEU A 278 -13.52 -2.56 15.36
N ILE A 279 -12.89 -2.16 16.45
CA ILE A 279 -12.83 -2.97 17.69
C ILE A 279 -14.20 -3.04 18.35
N GLN A 280 -14.96 -1.95 18.35
CA GLN A 280 -16.32 -1.93 18.90
C GLN A 280 -17.31 -2.71 18.04
N SER A 281 -17.19 -2.70 16.72
CA SER A 281 -18.07 -3.47 15.83
C SER A 281 -17.78 -4.97 15.85
N GLY A 282 -16.54 -5.38 16.11
CA GLY A 282 -16.14 -6.80 16.24
C GLY A 282 -16.53 -7.45 17.59
N GLY A 283 -16.69 -6.63 18.64
CA GLY A 283 -17.05 -7.13 19.98
C GLY A 283 -18.55 -7.37 20.20
N ALA A 284 -19.41 -6.82 19.34
CA ALA A 284 -20.86 -6.90 19.54
C ALA A 284 -21.52 -8.18 19.00
N ASN A 285 -20.79 -9.02 18.24
CA ASN A 285 -21.34 -10.21 17.61
C ASN A 285 -21.00 -11.55 18.31
N SER A 286 -20.35 -11.54 19.49
CA SER A 286 -20.01 -12.77 20.21
C SER A 286 -20.88 -13.10 21.42
N SER A 287 -22.00 -12.39 21.63
CA SER A 287 -22.89 -12.61 22.80
C SER A 287 -24.32 -12.98 22.45
N ASN A 288 -24.56 -13.64 21.30
CA ASN A 288 -25.84 -14.33 21.05
C ASN A 288 -25.61 -15.57 20.17
N ALA A 289 -25.21 -16.66 20.80
CA ALA A 289 -25.48 -18.02 20.34
C ALA A 289 -25.44 -18.94 21.56
#